data_c4297390baaef6d54c1869b024dc0c0d
#
_entry.id   c4297390baaef6d54c1869b024dc0c0d
#
_cell.length_a   1.000
_cell.length_b   1.000
_cell.length_c   1.000
_cell.angle_alpha   90.00
_cell.angle_beta   90.00
_cell.angle_gamma   90.00
#
_symmetry.space_group_name_H-M   'P 1'
#
loop_
_entity.id
_entity.type
_entity.pdbx_description
1 polymer ?
#
loop_
_entity_poly.entity_id
_entity_poly.type
_entity_poly.pdbx_seq_one_letter_code
_entity_poly.pdbx_strand_id
1 'polypeptide(L)'
;MKKWLAACLLLCITSVCSAQELTLRDAFRQMPDSVMPTLTQNNRLDCLDFLDAGMKAEVRNRLGGISVMTALTPDSLSLQVSPALRVDMLLLPLAEPIDTVDQVIVVGETFLVDSIYGETTLRYFTPTWQPIPVPPLSESQQKRIAGFSLQTILKWNDEILNKVNNRI
;
A
#
# COMPACT_ATOMS: atom_id res chain seq x y z
N MET A 1 -18.20 -20.62 66.71
CA MET A 1 -18.70 -20.93 65.35
C MET A 1 -18.22 -19.84 64.43
N LYS A 2 -17.14 -20.08 63.66
CA LYS A 2 -16.50 -19.10 62.76
C LYS A 2 -17.06 -19.27 61.35
N LYS A 3 -17.74 -18.24 60.86
CA LYS A 3 -18.23 -18.19 59.48
C LYS A 3 -17.10 -17.73 58.58
N TRP A 4 -16.62 -18.59 57.71
CA TRP A 4 -15.67 -18.25 56.65
C TRP A 4 -16.46 -17.69 55.48
N LEU A 5 -16.34 -16.39 55.24
CA LEU A 5 -16.76 -15.73 54.04
C LEU A 5 -15.65 -15.92 52.98
N ALA A 6 -15.86 -16.84 52.07
CA ALA A 6 -15.04 -16.97 50.86
C ALA A 6 -15.42 -15.87 49.89
N ALA A 7 -14.63 -14.82 49.87
CA ALA A 7 -14.72 -13.79 48.80
C ALA A 7 -14.09 -14.36 47.55
N CYS A 8 -14.95 -14.85 46.58
CA CYS A 8 -14.54 -15.13 45.24
C CYS A 8 -14.30 -13.79 44.50
N LEU A 9 -13.02 -13.39 44.49
CA LEU A 9 -12.57 -12.29 43.68
C LEU A 9 -12.54 -12.76 42.20
N LEU A 10 -13.62 -12.51 41.50
CA LEU A 10 -13.74 -12.77 40.04
C LEU A 10 -12.83 -11.74 39.35
N LEU A 11 -11.60 -12.11 39.04
CA LEU A 11 -10.74 -11.34 38.16
C LEU A 11 -11.32 -11.46 36.75
N CYS A 12 -12.14 -10.48 36.36
CA CYS A 12 -12.47 -10.25 34.95
C CYS A 12 -11.18 -9.77 34.26
N ILE A 13 -10.44 -10.70 33.68
CA ILE A 13 -9.41 -10.39 32.70
C ILE A 13 -10.15 -9.90 31.46
N THR A 14 -10.37 -8.59 31.37
CA THR A 14 -10.78 -7.96 30.11
C THR A 14 -9.61 -8.09 29.17
N SER A 15 -9.62 -9.14 28.35
CA SER A 15 -8.74 -9.21 27.17
C SER A 15 -9.08 -8.01 26.29
N VAL A 16 -8.28 -6.97 26.40
CA VAL A 16 -8.31 -5.88 25.42
C VAL A 16 -7.79 -6.50 24.13
N CYS A 17 -8.73 -6.98 23.31
CA CYS A 17 -8.44 -7.34 21.93
C CYS A 17 -8.07 -6.03 21.24
N SER A 18 -6.78 -5.68 21.24
CA SER A 18 -6.27 -4.61 20.42
C SER A 18 -6.49 -5.07 18.97
N ALA A 19 -7.52 -4.54 18.32
CA ALA A 19 -7.67 -4.71 16.90
C ALA A 19 -6.39 -4.16 16.27
N GLN A 20 -5.58 -5.04 15.70
CA GLN A 20 -4.36 -4.64 15.03
C GLN A 20 -4.78 -3.76 13.85
N GLU A 21 -4.34 -2.52 13.86
CA GLU A 21 -4.64 -1.57 12.77
C GLU A 21 -4.12 -2.17 11.45
N LEU A 22 -4.99 -2.24 10.46
CA LEU A 22 -4.63 -2.76 9.14
C LEU A 22 -3.53 -1.89 8.55
N THR A 23 -2.48 -2.53 8.06
CA THR A 23 -1.42 -1.85 7.31
C THR A 23 -1.55 -2.13 5.81
N LEU A 24 -1.03 -1.21 4.98
CA LEU A 24 -0.98 -1.46 3.54
C LEU A 24 -0.10 -2.67 3.20
N ARG A 25 0.89 -2.97 4.03
CA ARG A 25 1.68 -4.20 3.94
C ARG A 25 0.81 -5.46 4.01
N ASP A 26 -0.09 -5.52 5.01
CA ASP A 26 -0.97 -6.67 5.22
C ASP A 26 -1.99 -6.78 4.08
N ALA A 27 -2.54 -5.65 3.65
CA ALA A 27 -3.42 -5.59 2.49
C ALA A 27 -2.72 -6.05 1.21
N PHE A 28 -1.48 -5.59 0.94
CA PHE A 28 -0.70 -5.98 -0.23
C PHE A 28 -0.38 -7.49 -0.25
N ARG A 29 -0.08 -8.07 0.91
CA ARG A 29 0.14 -9.52 1.06
C ARG A 29 -1.09 -10.32 0.63
N GLN A 30 -2.29 -9.83 0.95
CA GLN A 30 -3.57 -10.49 0.70
C GLN A 30 -4.21 -10.09 -0.64
N MET A 31 -3.59 -9.19 -1.40
CA MET A 31 -4.13 -8.68 -2.65
C MET A 31 -4.37 -9.82 -3.66
N PRO A 32 -5.56 -9.93 -4.26
CA PRO A 32 -5.79 -10.89 -5.34
C PRO A 32 -4.95 -10.57 -6.58
N ASP A 33 -4.51 -11.60 -7.30
CA ASP A 33 -3.75 -11.44 -8.55
C ASP A 33 -4.53 -10.69 -9.63
N SER A 34 -5.87 -10.70 -9.56
CA SER A 34 -6.73 -9.95 -10.47
C SER A 34 -6.61 -8.43 -10.36
N VAL A 35 -6.19 -7.92 -9.19
CA VAL A 35 -5.97 -6.49 -8.97
C VAL A 35 -4.70 -6.02 -9.67
N MET A 36 -3.65 -6.83 -9.63
CA MET A 36 -2.37 -6.57 -10.29
C MET A 36 -1.85 -7.86 -10.97
N PRO A 37 -2.34 -8.18 -12.18
CA PRO A 37 -2.00 -9.44 -12.85
C PRO A 37 -0.51 -9.61 -13.20
N THR A 38 0.25 -8.52 -13.20
CA THR A 38 1.69 -8.52 -13.49
C THR A 38 2.54 -9.12 -12.38
N LEU A 39 2.06 -9.07 -11.12
CA LEU A 39 2.74 -9.64 -9.94
C LEU A 39 1.87 -10.71 -9.28
N THR A 40 2.36 -11.94 -9.26
CA THR A 40 1.72 -13.01 -8.50
C THR A 40 1.80 -12.77 -7.00
N GLN A 41 1.01 -13.49 -6.24
CA GLN A 41 1.11 -13.47 -4.77
C GLN A 41 2.54 -13.79 -4.31
N ASN A 42 3.21 -14.78 -4.90
CA ASN A 42 4.60 -15.11 -4.55
C ASN A 42 5.54 -13.93 -4.83
N ASN A 43 5.43 -13.26 -5.97
CA ASN A 43 6.24 -12.07 -6.25
C ASN A 43 6.03 -10.97 -5.20
N ARG A 44 4.79 -10.79 -4.72
CA ARG A 44 4.49 -9.81 -3.68
C ARG A 44 5.10 -10.19 -2.33
N LEU A 45 5.02 -11.48 -1.96
CA LEU A 45 5.68 -11.99 -0.76
C LEU A 45 7.20 -11.83 -0.84
N ASP A 46 7.81 -12.20 -1.96
CA ASP A 46 9.25 -12.03 -2.18
C ASP A 46 9.69 -10.56 -2.02
N CYS A 47 8.89 -9.60 -2.55
CA CYS A 47 9.17 -8.17 -2.35
C CYS A 47 9.19 -7.79 -0.86
N LEU A 48 8.23 -8.28 -0.08
CA LEU A 48 8.13 -8.01 1.35
C LEU A 48 9.31 -8.64 2.12
N ASP A 49 9.64 -9.89 1.79
CA ASP A 49 10.74 -10.63 2.43
C ASP A 49 12.11 -9.99 2.11
N PHE A 50 12.32 -9.50 0.89
CA PHE A 50 13.54 -8.77 0.53
C PHE A 50 13.67 -7.46 1.30
N LEU A 51 12.58 -6.71 1.50
CA LEU A 51 12.59 -5.51 2.33
C LEU A 51 12.93 -5.84 3.79
N ASP A 52 12.37 -6.91 4.34
CA ASP A 52 12.66 -7.35 5.72
C ASP A 52 14.13 -7.77 5.89
N ALA A 53 14.71 -8.35 4.85
CA ALA A 53 16.12 -8.70 4.81
C ALA A 53 17.05 -7.49 4.54
N GLY A 54 16.52 -6.27 4.37
CA GLY A 54 17.29 -5.07 4.01
C GLY A 54 17.85 -5.14 2.59
N MET A 55 17.29 -5.97 1.73
CA MET A 55 17.70 -6.15 0.35
C MET A 55 16.85 -5.28 -0.59
N LYS A 56 17.34 -5.10 -1.82
CA LYS A 56 16.54 -4.50 -2.89
C LYS A 56 15.37 -5.43 -3.21
N ALA A 57 14.16 -4.93 -3.07
CA ALA A 57 12.93 -5.67 -3.35
C ALA A 57 12.68 -5.74 -4.87
N GLU A 58 13.40 -6.62 -5.53
CA GLU A 58 13.42 -6.80 -6.98
C GLU A 58 12.97 -8.21 -7.35
N VAL A 59 11.95 -8.33 -8.18
CA VAL A 59 11.37 -9.62 -8.59
C VAL A 59 11.13 -9.66 -10.09
N ARG A 60 11.22 -10.86 -10.67
CA ARG A 60 10.81 -11.08 -12.05
C ARG A 60 9.28 -11.15 -12.14
N ASN A 61 8.66 -10.26 -12.90
CA ASN A 61 7.21 -10.25 -13.09
C ASN A 61 6.73 -11.22 -14.19
N ARG A 62 5.40 -11.37 -14.31
CA ARG A 62 4.78 -12.28 -15.30
C ARG A 62 4.98 -11.86 -16.76
N LEU A 63 5.35 -10.62 -17.01
CA LEU A 63 5.69 -10.11 -18.36
C LEU A 63 7.15 -10.39 -18.73
N GLY A 64 7.91 -11.08 -17.86
CA GLY A 64 9.32 -11.39 -18.09
C GLY A 64 10.30 -10.26 -17.77
N GLY A 65 9.77 -9.08 -17.36
CA GLY A 65 10.57 -7.95 -16.90
C GLY A 65 10.86 -8.01 -15.40
N ILE A 66 11.49 -6.95 -14.91
CA ILE A 66 11.81 -6.77 -13.48
C ILE A 66 10.88 -5.73 -12.90
N SER A 67 10.29 -6.05 -11.74
CA SER A 67 9.57 -5.09 -10.90
C SER A 67 10.33 -4.83 -9.63
N VAL A 68 10.27 -3.60 -9.13
CA VAL A 68 10.98 -3.16 -7.92
C VAL A 68 10.01 -2.45 -6.99
N MET A 69 9.91 -2.91 -5.75
CA MET A 69 9.24 -2.14 -4.70
C MET A 69 10.22 -1.06 -4.21
N THR A 70 9.85 0.20 -4.40
CA THR A 70 10.72 1.35 -4.13
C THR A 70 10.43 2.01 -2.79
N ALA A 71 9.23 1.83 -2.25
CA ALA A 71 8.85 2.33 -0.93
C ALA A 71 7.73 1.49 -0.33
N LEU A 72 7.74 1.36 1.00
CA LEU A 72 6.67 0.76 1.79
C LEU A 72 6.63 1.43 3.17
N THR A 73 5.46 1.94 3.53
CA THR A 73 5.12 2.43 4.88
C THR A 73 3.84 1.75 5.36
N PRO A 74 3.38 1.95 6.59
CA PRO A 74 2.11 1.39 7.05
C PRO A 74 0.91 1.77 6.16
N ASP A 75 0.93 2.93 5.53
CA ASP A 75 -0.18 3.52 4.78
C ASP A 75 0.14 3.86 3.31
N SER A 76 1.33 3.57 2.83
CA SER A 76 1.72 3.82 1.44
C SER A 76 2.68 2.76 0.89
N LEU A 77 2.60 2.53 -0.43
CA LEU A 77 3.45 1.59 -1.16
C LEU A 77 3.71 2.14 -2.56
N SER A 78 4.93 1.93 -3.06
CA SER A 78 5.31 2.29 -4.41
C SER A 78 6.04 1.15 -5.10
N LEU A 79 5.62 0.85 -6.33
CA LEU A 79 6.16 -0.20 -7.19
C LEU A 79 6.51 0.36 -8.57
N GLN A 80 7.74 0.17 -9.00
CA GLN A 80 8.08 0.26 -10.42
C GLN A 80 7.83 -1.12 -11.04
N VAL A 81 6.71 -1.28 -11.73
CA VAL A 81 6.29 -2.57 -12.32
C VAL A 81 7.07 -2.87 -13.59
N SER A 82 7.30 -1.82 -14.39
CA SER A 82 8.12 -1.86 -15.62
C SER A 82 8.66 -0.46 -15.92
N PRO A 83 9.54 -0.27 -16.89
CA PRO A 83 9.96 1.08 -17.30
C PRO A 83 8.81 2.02 -17.71
N ALA A 84 7.68 1.43 -18.14
CA ALA A 84 6.51 2.18 -18.62
C ALA A 84 5.34 2.19 -17.62
N LEU A 85 5.42 1.50 -16.49
CA LEU A 85 4.31 1.40 -15.52
C LEU A 85 4.81 1.48 -14.09
N ARG A 86 4.28 2.43 -13.37
CA ARG A 86 4.41 2.58 -11.93
C ARG A 86 3.06 2.38 -11.25
N VAL A 87 3.06 1.76 -10.10
CA VAL A 87 1.89 1.60 -9.24
C VAL A 87 2.18 2.15 -7.85
N ASP A 88 1.34 3.05 -7.42
CA ASP A 88 1.36 3.63 -6.08
C ASP A 88 0.07 3.28 -5.35
N MET A 89 0.16 2.95 -4.06
CA MET A 89 -1.00 2.63 -3.25
C MET A 89 -1.00 3.45 -1.97
N LEU A 90 -2.21 3.86 -1.55
CA LEU A 90 -2.45 4.54 -0.27
C LEU A 90 -3.56 3.82 0.49
N LEU A 91 -3.40 3.67 1.78
CA LEU A 91 -4.45 3.29 2.72
C LEU A 91 -4.91 4.57 3.41
N LEU A 92 -6.17 4.95 3.20
CA LEU A 92 -6.75 6.19 3.73
C LEU A 92 -7.94 5.90 4.63
N PRO A 93 -8.04 6.53 5.80
CA PRO A 93 -9.25 6.47 6.61
C PRO A 93 -10.38 7.21 5.89
N LEU A 94 -11.61 6.71 6.00
CA LEU A 94 -12.80 7.42 5.54
C LEU A 94 -13.32 8.32 6.66
N ALA A 95 -13.76 9.54 6.31
CA ALA A 95 -14.38 10.44 7.27
C ALA A 95 -15.72 9.91 7.76
N GLU A 96 -16.46 9.25 6.87
CA GLU A 96 -17.70 8.53 7.15
C GLU A 96 -17.55 7.11 6.60
N PRO A 97 -17.79 6.08 7.43
CA PRO A 97 -17.76 4.70 6.97
C PRO A 97 -18.77 4.46 5.84
N ILE A 98 -18.38 3.67 4.85
CA ILE A 98 -19.29 3.16 3.82
C ILE A 98 -19.65 1.75 4.22
N ASP A 99 -20.92 1.51 4.54
CA ASP A 99 -21.39 0.28 5.19
C ASP A 99 -20.63 0.02 6.49
N THR A 100 -19.71 -0.92 6.53
CA THR A 100 -18.85 -1.24 7.68
C THR A 100 -17.38 -0.93 7.42
N VAL A 101 -17.08 -0.26 6.29
CA VAL A 101 -15.72 0.01 5.83
C VAL A 101 -15.32 1.41 6.27
N ASP A 102 -14.29 1.52 7.09
CA ASP A 102 -13.74 2.76 7.63
C ASP A 102 -12.43 3.21 6.95
N GLN A 103 -11.89 2.38 6.06
CA GLN A 103 -10.67 2.65 5.30
C GLN A 103 -10.85 2.31 3.82
N VAL A 104 -10.11 2.98 2.96
CA VAL A 104 -10.07 2.72 1.52
C VAL A 104 -8.64 2.54 1.04
N ILE A 105 -8.43 1.57 0.16
CA ILE A 105 -7.18 1.42 -0.58
C ILE A 105 -7.34 2.15 -1.91
N VAL A 106 -6.48 3.13 -2.15
CA VAL A 106 -6.37 3.84 -3.42
C VAL A 106 -5.20 3.25 -4.19
N VAL A 107 -5.43 2.81 -5.42
CA VAL A 107 -4.41 2.30 -6.33
C VAL A 107 -4.29 3.25 -7.51
N GLY A 108 -3.14 3.88 -7.64
CA GLY A 108 -2.78 4.74 -8.77
C GLY A 108 -1.85 4.00 -9.73
N GLU A 109 -2.28 3.83 -10.97
CA GLU A 109 -1.49 3.27 -12.05
C GLU A 109 -1.04 4.41 -12.96
N THR A 110 0.27 4.71 -12.96
CA THR A 110 0.86 5.78 -13.76
C THR A 110 1.61 5.17 -14.94
N PHE A 111 1.16 5.50 -16.14
CA PHE A 111 1.84 5.14 -17.37
C PHE A 111 2.90 6.19 -17.71
N LEU A 112 4.08 5.71 -18.10
CA LEU A 112 5.23 6.52 -18.44
C LEU A 112 5.58 6.30 -19.91
N VAL A 113 5.78 7.39 -20.65
CA VAL A 113 6.28 7.37 -22.04
C VAL A 113 7.68 7.98 -22.02
N ASP A 114 8.68 7.21 -22.44
CA ASP A 114 10.11 7.62 -22.41
C ASP A 114 10.56 8.14 -21.04
N SER A 115 10.05 7.47 -19.98
CA SER A 115 10.28 7.87 -18.57
C SER A 115 9.65 9.22 -18.18
N ILE A 116 8.80 9.77 -19.03
CA ILE A 116 8.03 10.99 -18.76
C ILE A 116 6.62 10.58 -18.33
N TYR A 117 6.06 11.29 -17.36
CA TYR A 117 4.68 11.11 -16.92
C TYR A 117 3.70 11.21 -18.10
N GLY A 118 2.88 10.19 -18.27
CA GLY A 118 1.80 10.15 -19.24
C GLY A 118 0.45 10.38 -18.59
N GLU A 119 -0.11 9.35 -17.98
CA GLU A 119 -1.44 9.38 -17.38
C GLU A 119 -1.48 8.53 -16.11
N THR A 120 -2.26 8.97 -15.12
CA THR A 120 -2.55 8.20 -13.91
C THR A 120 -4.02 7.81 -13.85
N THR A 121 -4.30 6.53 -13.73
CA THR A 121 -5.64 5.99 -13.46
C THR A 121 -5.76 5.63 -12.00
N LEU A 122 -6.86 6.04 -11.34
CA LEU A 122 -7.13 5.72 -9.95
C LEU A 122 -8.22 4.67 -9.84
N ARG A 123 -7.99 3.68 -8.98
CA ARG A 123 -8.98 2.66 -8.59
C ARG A 123 -9.08 2.62 -7.07
N TYR A 124 -10.28 2.35 -6.57
CA TYR A 124 -10.59 2.35 -5.14
C TYR A 124 -11.10 0.98 -4.73
N PHE A 125 -10.63 0.51 -3.57
CA PHE A 125 -10.95 -0.80 -3.04
C PHE A 125 -11.22 -0.72 -1.53
N THR A 126 -12.05 -1.63 -1.04
CA THR A 126 -12.12 -1.90 0.40
C THR A 126 -10.80 -2.53 0.87
N PRO A 127 -10.54 -2.60 2.19
CA PRO A 127 -9.42 -3.35 2.76
C PRO A 127 -9.35 -4.83 2.34
N THR A 128 -10.48 -5.41 1.94
CA THR A 128 -10.59 -6.79 1.42
C THR A 128 -10.53 -6.88 -0.11
N TRP A 129 -10.08 -5.82 -0.77
CA TRP A 129 -9.91 -5.73 -2.23
C TRP A 129 -11.20 -5.83 -3.05
N GLN A 130 -12.35 -5.51 -2.47
CA GLN A 130 -13.57 -5.33 -3.26
C GLN A 130 -13.54 -3.95 -3.92
N PRO A 131 -13.75 -3.86 -5.25
CA PRO A 131 -13.77 -2.58 -5.94
C PRO A 131 -14.97 -1.74 -5.47
N ILE A 132 -14.74 -0.45 -5.25
CA ILE A 132 -15.78 0.51 -4.89
C ILE A 132 -15.71 1.73 -5.81
N PRO A 133 -16.84 2.45 -5.98
CA PRO A 133 -16.82 3.77 -6.62
C PRO A 133 -15.91 4.74 -5.86
N VAL A 134 -15.61 5.88 -6.49
CA VAL A 134 -14.87 6.96 -5.82
C VAL A 134 -15.57 7.33 -4.52
N PRO A 135 -14.96 7.11 -3.35
CA PRO A 135 -15.58 7.44 -2.07
C PRO A 135 -15.54 8.97 -1.84
N PRO A 136 -16.37 9.49 -0.93
CA PRO A 136 -16.25 10.89 -0.51
C PRO A 136 -14.90 11.08 0.20
N LEU A 137 -13.99 11.82 -0.44
CA LEU A 137 -12.66 12.13 0.07
C LEU A 137 -12.60 13.59 0.50
N SER A 138 -12.01 13.83 1.66
CA SER A 138 -11.71 15.19 2.13
C SER A 138 -10.68 15.87 1.20
N GLU A 139 -10.62 17.18 1.23
CA GLU A 139 -9.64 17.97 0.45
C GLU A 139 -8.20 17.57 0.79
N SER A 140 -7.91 17.28 2.06
CA SER A 140 -6.59 16.81 2.50
C SER A 140 -6.22 15.44 1.92
N GLN A 141 -7.19 14.52 1.81
CA GLN A 141 -6.97 13.21 1.18
C GLN A 141 -6.77 13.32 -0.33
N GLN A 142 -7.56 14.17 -0.99
CA GLN A 142 -7.38 14.46 -2.42
C GLN A 142 -5.99 15.06 -2.70
N LYS A 143 -5.53 16.01 -1.87
CA LYS A 143 -4.18 16.58 -1.96
C LYS A 143 -3.11 15.52 -1.71
N ARG A 144 -3.35 14.61 -0.77
CA ARG A 144 -2.42 13.51 -0.51
C ARG A 144 -2.27 12.56 -1.70
N ILE A 145 -3.38 12.19 -2.36
CA ILE A 145 -3.38 11.38 -3.58
C ILE A 145 -2.64 12.11 -4.70
N ALA A 146 -2.95 13.37 -4.93
CA ALA A 146 -2.29 14.19 -5.94
C ALA A 146 -0.79 14.38 -5.64
N GLY A 147 -0.44 14.67 -4.38
CA GLY A 147 0.94 14.83 -3.93
C GLY A 147 1.76 13.55 -4.06
N PHE A 148 1.16 12.39 -3.85
CA PHE A 148 1.82 11.11 -3.99
C PHE A 148 2.27 10.87 -5.44
N SER A 149 1.40 11.14 -6.41
CA SER A 149 1.73 11.09 -7.84
C SER A 149 2.82 12.10 -8.23
N LEU A 150 2.75 13.32 -7.68
CA LEU A 150 3.73 14.38 -7.97
C LEU A 150 5.12 14.12 -7.36
N GLN A 151 5.19 13.70 -6.09
CA GLN A 151 6.46 13.35 -5.44
C GLN A 151 7.19 12.23 -6.15
N THR A 152 6.44 11.31 -6.70
CA THR A 152 6.94 10.22 -7.52
C THR A 152 7.63 10.73 -8.78
N ILE A 153 7.02 11.67 -9.47
CA ILE A 153 7.55 12.30 -10.69
C ILE A 153 8.82 13.09 -10.37
N LEU A 154 8.82 13.89 -9.31
CA LEU A 154 9.97 14.71 -8.91
C LEU A 154 11.17 13.84 -8.55
N LYS A 155 10.98 12.81 -7.74
CA LYS A 155 12.07 11.89 -7.36
C LYS A 155 12.68 11.17 -8.57
N TRP A 156 11.89 10.82 -9.55
CA TRP A 156 12.35 10.19 -10.78
C TRP A 156 13.14 11.14 -11.67
N ASN A 157 12.69 12.39 -11.79
CA ASN A 157 13.42 13.42 -12.53
C ASN A 157 14.80 13.68 -11.91
N ASP A 158 14.89 13.70 -10.59
CA ASP A 158 16.16 13.85 -9.87
C ASP A 158 17.11 12.66 -10.13
N GLU A 159 16.59 11.42 -10.14
CA GLU A 159 17.39 10.23 -10.45
C GLU A 159 17.89 10.23 -11.90
N ILE A 160 17.10 10.70 -12.86
CA ILE A 160 17.49 10.82 -14.27
C ILE A 160 18.54 11.92 -14.42
N LEU A 161 18.33 13.09 -13.84
CA LEU A 161 19.29 14.19 -13.86
C LEU A 161 20.63 13.78 -13.27
N ASN A 162 20.64 13.05 -12.15
CA ASN A 162 21.86 12.54 -11.55
C ASN A 162 22.56 11.48 -12.43
N LYS A 163 21.82 10.64 -13.13
CA LYS A 163 22.39 9.66 -14.08
C LYS A 163 22.99 10.33 -15.32
N VAL A 164 22.40 11.42 -15.80
CA VAL A 164 22.92 12.20 -16.92
C VAL A 164 24.17 12.95 -16.50
N ASN A 165 24.16 13.63 -15.36
CA ASN A 165 25.29 14.40 -14.84
C ASN A 165 26.51 13.53 -14.48
N ASN A 166 26.30 12.27 -14.09
CA ASN A 166 27.39 11.32 -13.79
C ASN A 166 27.96 10.61 -15.02
N ARG A 167 27.47 10.91 -16.25
CA ARG A 167 27.98 10.37 -17.52
C ARG A 167 28.78 11.38 -18.35
N ILE A 168 28.91 12.62 -17.85
CA ILE A 168 29.75 13.68 -18.38
C ILE A 168 31.01 13.77 -17.51
#